data_13d0a3d81b836b223dbd3ec75975e308
#
_entry.id   13d0a3d81b836b223dbd3ec75975e308
#
_cell.length_a   1.000
_cell.length_b   1.000
_cell.length_c   1.000
_cell.angle_alpha   90.00
_cell.angle_beta   90.00
_cell.angle_gamma   90.00
#
_symmetry.space_group_name_H-M   'P 1'
#
loop_
_entity.id
_entity.type
_entity.pdbx_description
1 polymer ?
#
loop_
_entity_poly.entity_id
_entity_poly.type
_entity_poly.pdbx_seq_one_letter_code
_entity_poly.pdbx_strand_id
1 'polypeptide(L)'
;EVLEKIWKDWEAFASYAFNKSHSTCYALIGYQTAFLKANYPSEYMAAVLSNNMNDIKQVSFFMEECKRMGITVLGPDINESYYKFNVNDDKAIRFGMGAVKGVGKGAVETIVENRKDDKYDDIFDFAKRIDLRLANKKTFENLVLAGGLDSFKLNRSQYFNLDNEGLSYIEKAIKFGSKYQESVNSSQINLFGEDSDGMSINPVIPECDEWINLEKLKKEREVVGIYISAHPLDDFIRELNNFTSTGLTTLNDLNKLINKDFYVGGIINEVEHLVSKTGNGFAVFSFEDYNDQYKFRIFGEEYLKYKHLLEENKILRLRLTVREGWVNKDTGRVGDPRIQFLNIELLDGIIDSNSKKITLRVDSSAIVNDDIKKLKSTLSKFKGSMDIP
;
A
#
# COMPACT_ATOMS: atom_id res chain seq x y z
N GLU A 1 -28.12 -48.72 8.44
CA GLU A 1 -27.10 -47.77 7.98
C GLU A 1 -27.67 -46.35 7.86
N VAL A 2 -28.73 -46.08 7.09
CA VAL A 2 -29.36 -44.76 6.99
C VAL A 2 -29.97 -44.30 8.32
N LEU A 3 -30.69 -45.16 9.01
CA LEU A 3 -31.29 -44.86 10.30
C LEU A 3 -30.21 -44.62 11.39
N GLU A 4 -29.12 -45.36 11.36
CA GLU A 4 -27.99 -45.15 12.28
C GLU A 4 -27.30 -43.82 12.05
N LYS A 5 -27.20 -43.39 10.77
CA LYS A 5 -26.68 -42.08 10.45
C LYS A 5 -27.59 -40.97 10.96
N ILE A 6 -28.88 -41.08 10.72
CA ILE A 6 -29.89 -40.13 11.23
C ILE A 6 -29.83 -40.05 12.75
N TRP A 7 -29.70 -41.21 13.44
CA TRP A 7 -29.61 -41.26 14.88
C TRP A 7 -28.35 -40.57 15.40
N LYS A 8 -27.19 -40.84 14.80
CA LYS A 8 -25.93 -40.16 15.14
C LYS A 8 -26.00 -38.65 14.90
N ASP A 9 -26.61 -38.21 13.80
CA ASP A 9 -26.80 -36.78 13.48
C ASP A 9 -27.75 -36.13 14.54
N TRP A 10 -28.75 -36.83 15.01
CA TRP A 10 -29.63 -36.39 16.10
C TRP A 10 -28.93 -36.36 17.46
N GLU A 11 -28.09 -37.32 17.75
CA GLU A 11 -27.30 -37.39 18.99
C GLU A 11 -26.29 -36.22 19.03
N ALA A 12 -25.62 -35.92 17.91
CA ALA A 12 -24.74 -34.76 17.76
C ALA A 12 -25.52 -33.45 17.89
N PHE A 13 -26.72 -33.35 17.30
CA PHE A 13 -27.61 -32.19 17.44
C PHE A 13 -28.11 -32.03 18.89
N ALA A 14 -28.46 -33.10 19.56
CA ALA A 14 -28.95 -33.08 20.95
C ALA A 14 -27.84 -32.70 21.95
N SER A 15 -26.59 -33.03 21.67
CA SER A 15 -25.45 -32.66 22.53
C SER A 15 -25.15 -31.16 22.48
N TYR A 16 -25.53 -30.49 21.38
CA TYR A 16 -25.35 -29.04 21.18
C TYR A 16 -26.60 -28.41 20.57
N ALA A 17 -27.78 -28.67 21.14
CA ALA A 17 -29.06 -28.16 20.65
C ALA A 17 -29.00 -26.65 20.36
N PHE A 18 -29.85 -26.16 19.41
CA PHE A 18 -29.91 -24.75 19.05
C PHE A 18 -30.15 -23.85 20.27
N ASN A 19 -29.09 -23.18 20.69
CA ASN A 19 -29.15 -22.30 21.87
C ASN A 19 -29.75 -20.93 21.45
N LYS A 20 -31.04 -20.75 21.73
CA LYS A 20 -31.76 -19.50 21.41
C LYS A 20 -31.10 -18.27 22.05
N SER A 21 -30.63 -18.36 23.28
CA SER A 21 -29.98 -17.25 23.98
C SER A 21 -28.69 -16.83 23.27
N HIS A 22 -27.88 -17.81 22.89
CA HIS A 22 -26.66 -17.58 22.12
C HIS A 22 -26.96 -16.89 20.75
N SER A 23 -27.92 -17.46 20.03
CA SER A 23 -28.32 -16.90 18.71
C SER A 23 -28.92 -15.51 18.84
N THR A 24 -29.70 -15.22 19.88
CA THR A 24 -30.25 -13.91 20.15
C THR A 24 -29.15 -12.87 20.46
N CYS A 25 -28.14 -13.26 21.26
CA CYS A 25 -27.00 -12.37 21.53
C CYS A 25 -26.21 -12.06 20.26
N TYR A 26 -25.92 -13.06 19.43
CA TYR A 26 -25.22 -12.83 18.15
C TYR A 26 -26.05 -12.00 17.16
N ALA A 27 -27.36 -12.24 17.09
CA ALA A 27 -28.26 -11.43 16.25
C ALA A 27 -28.29 -9.97 16.70
N LEU A 28 -28.31 -9.72 18.03
CA LEU A 28 -28.25 -8.38 18.57
C LEU A 28 -26.92 -7.67 18.20
N ILE A 29 -25.80 -8.35 18.41
CA ILE A 29 -24.47 -7.80 18.02
C ILE A 29 -24.42 -7.55 16.52
N GLY A 30 -24.90 -8.51 15.71
CA GLY A 30 -24.97 -8.36 14.25
C GLY A 30 -25.81 -7.14 13.84
N TYR A 31 -26.94 -6.92 14.48
CA TYR A 31 -27.77 -5.73 14.26
C TYR A 31 -27.03 -4.45 14.66
N GLN A 32 -26.41 -4.42 15.85
CA GLN A 32 -25.67 -3.25 16.33
C GLN A 32 -24.50 -2.88 15.38
N THR A 33 -23.73 -3.87 14.94
CA THR A 33 -22.62 -3.64 14.00
C THR A 33 -23.12 -3.15 12.64
N ALA A 34 -24.22 -3.70 12.12
CA ALA A 34 -24.85 -3.24 10.89
C ALA A 34 -25.39 -1.82 11.03
N PHE A 35 -26.03 -1.49 12.15
CA PHE A 35 -26.51 -0.15 12.45
C PHE A 35 -25.36 0.87 12.49
N LEU A 36 -24.27 0.55 13.21
CA LEU A 36 -23.10 1.43 13.30
C LEU A 36 -22.45 1.63 11.92
N LYS A 37 -22.28 0.57 11.15
CA LYS A 37 -21.72 0.64 9.80
C LYS A 37 -22.57 1.49 8.86
N ALA A 38 -23.89 1.44 8.98
CA ALA A 38 -24.81 2.20 8.15
C ALA A 38 -24.91 3.68 8.53
N ASN A 39 -24.87 4.02 9.83
CA ASN A 39 -25.12 5.38 10.31
C ASN A 39 -23.83 6.13 10.68
N TYR A 40 -22.75 5.42 11.03
CA TYR A 40 -21.46 5.95 11.45
C TYR A 40 -20.31 5.21 10.75
N PRO A 41 -20.27 5.22 9.39
CA PRO A 41 -19.39 4.35 8.63
C PRO A 41 -17.90 4.60 8.89
N SER A 42 -17.48 5.87 8.98
CA SER A 42 -16.07 6.20 9.23
C SER A 42 -15.62 5.77 10.63
N GLU A 43 -16.42 6.06 11.64
CA GLU A 43 -16.15 5.70 13.04
C GLU A 43 -16.13 4.18 13.24
N TYR A 44 -17.07 3.46 12.59
CA TYR A 44 -17.13 2.01 12.62
C TYR A 44 -15.88 1.39 11.96
N MET A 45 -15.52 1.86 10.76
CA MET A 45 -14.35 1.34 10.05
C MET A 45 -13.03 1.69 10.74
N ALA A 46 -12.92 2.86 11.36
CA ALA A 46 -11.76 3.21 12.18
C ALA A 46 -11.60 2.28 13.39
N ALA A 47 -12.71 1.89 14.03
CA ALA A 47 -12.70 0.91 15.12
C ALA A 47 -12.31 -0.50 14.63
N VAL A 48 -12.82 -0.93 13.47
CA VAL A 48 -12.49 -2.21 12.85
C VAL A 48 -11.00 -2.28 12.49
N LEU A 49 -10.47 -1.25 11.81
CA LEU A 49 -9.05 -1.13 11.48
C LEU A 49 -8.18 -1.15 12.74
N SER A 50 -8.58 -0.41 13.79
CA SER A 50 -7.86 -0.36 15.06
C SER A 50 -7.77 -1.72 15.76
N ASN A 51 -8.83 -2.51 15.73
CA ASN A 51 -8.85 -3.82 16.36
C ASN A 51 -8.04 -4.87 15.56
N ASN A 52 -7.82 -4.62 14.27
CA ASN A 52 -7.07 -5.52 13.39
C ASN A 52 -5.67 -4.97 13.01
N MET A 53 -5.19 -3.89 13.63
CA MET A 53 -3.98 -3.19 13.21
C MET A 53 -2.70 -4.05 13.25
N ASN A 54 -2.70 -5.18 13.96
CA ASN A 54 -1.59 -6.12 14.01
C ASN A 54 -1.63 -7.20 12.91
N ASP A 55 -2.72 -7.28 12.16
CA ASP A 55 -2.90 -8.20 11.04
C ASP A 55 -3.00 -7.40 9.73
N ILE A 56 -1.88 -7.36 9.00
CA ILE A 56 -1.76 -6.57 7.77
C ILE A 56 -2.77 -7.00 6.70
N LYS A 57 -3.11 -8.30 6.63
CA LYS A 57 -4.10 -8.81 5.66
C LYS A 57 -5.50 -8.28 5.96
N GLN A 58 -5.85 -8.24 7.24
CA GLN A 58 -7.13 -7.67 7.68
C GLN A 58 -7.16 -6.15 7.47
N VAL A 59 -6.07 -5.45 7.78
CA VAL A 59 -5.95 -4.01 7.52
C VAL A 59 -6.15 -3.73 6.03
N SER A 60 -5.45 -4.45 5.15
CA SER A 60 -5.60 -4.31 3.69
C SER A 60 -7.04 -4.57 3.24
N PHE A 61 -7.65 -5.66 3.69
CA PHE A 61 -9.03 -6.00 3.38
C PHE A 61 -10.02 -4.90 3.80
N PHE A 62 -9.87 -4.35 5.01
CA PHE A 62 -10.77 -3.30 5.49
C PHE A 62 -10.48 -1.93 4.87
N MET A 63 -9.27 -1.66 4.41
CA MET A 63 -8.96 -0.47 3.61
C MET A 63 -9.66 -0.50 2.25
N GLU A 64 -9.67 -1.66 1.59
CA GLU A 64 -10.45 -1.85 0.36
C GLU A 64 -11.96 -1.68 0.61
N GLU A 65 -12.46 -2.17 1.74
CA GLU A 65 -13.85 -1.93 2.12
C GLU A 65 -14.14 -0.43 2.34
N CYS A 66 -13.23 0.32 2.99
CA CYS A 66 -13.34 1.78 3.13
C CYS A 66 -13.43 2.44 1.75
N LYS A 67 -12.55 2.08 0.82
CA LYS A 67 -12.54 2.61 -0.55
C LYS A 67 -13.87 2.32 -1.26
N ARG A 68 -14.40 1.08 -1.15
CA ARG A 68 -15.70 0.70 -1.72
C ARG A 68 -16.87 1.49 -1.12
N MET A 69 -16.77 1.85 0.15
CA MET A 69 -17.76 2.68 0.85
C MET A 69 -17.59 4.18 0.59
N GLY A 70 -16.58 4.60 -0.18
CA GLY A 70 -16.27 6.02 -0.43
C GLY A 70 -15.65 6.73 0.77
N ILE A 71 -15.08 5.98 1.73
CA ILE A 71 -14.44 6.55 2.93
C ILE A 71 -12.95 6.75 2.61
N THR A 72 -12.49 7.98 2.71
CA THR A 72 -11.08 8.32 2.55
C THR A 72 -10.28 7.85 3.75
N VAL A 73 -9.18 7.12 3.51
CA VAL A 73 -8.19 6.76 4.52
C VAL A 73 -6.91 7.53 4.22
N LEU A 74 -6.51 8.39 5.16
CA LEU A 74 -5.32 9.23 5.07
C LEU A 74 -4.15 8.55 5.78
N GLY A 75 -2.92 8.78 5.30
CA GLY A 75 -1.69 8.29 5.92
C GLY A 75 -1.51 8.77 7.37
N PRO A 76 -0.53 8.23 8.11
CA PRO A 76 -0.20 8.75 9.43
C PRO A 76 0.29 10.20 9.35
N ASP A 77 0.08 10.95 10.41
CA ASP A 77 0.57 12.31 10.58
C ASP A 77 0.83 12.57 12.07
N ILE A 78 2.01 13.02 12.44
CA ILE A 78 2.37 13.25 13.85
C ILE A 78 1.51 14.34 14.50
N ASN A 79 0.95 15.24 13.71
CA ASN A 79 0.10 16.33 14.16
C ASN A 79 -1.39 15.95 14.27
N GLU A 80 -1.82 14.80 13.69
CA GLU A 80 -3.22 14.39 13.70
C GLU A 80 -3.45 12.96 14.21
N SER A 81 -2.53 12.02 13.91
CA SER A 81 -2.72 10.61 14.24
C SER A 81 -2.64 10.33 15.74
N TYR A 82 -3.41 9.36 16.18
CA TYR A 82 -3.30 8.72 17.49
C TYR A 82 -2.66 7.34 17.37
N TYR A 83 -2.57 6.60 18.47
CA TYR A 83 -2.08 5.23 18.45
C TYR A 83 -2.95 4.33 17.55
N LYS A 84 -4.27 4.45 17.71
CA LYS A 84 -5.29 3.77 16.90
C LYS A 84 -5.74 4.65 15.72
N PHE A 85 -6.38 4.03 14.74
CA PHE A 85 -7.07 4.76 13.69
C PHE A 85 -8.15 5.66 14.30
N ASN A 86 -8.28 6.86 13.81
CA ASN A 86 -9.26 7.84 14.26
C ASN A 86 -9.91 8.58 13.09
N VAL A 87 -11.07 9.13 13.32
CA VAL A 87 -11.78 9.95 12.32
C VAL A 87 -11.44 11.41 12.59
N ASN A 88 -11.07 12.14 11.55
CA ASN A 88 -10.83 13.58 11.61
C ASN A 88 -12.12 14.39 11.37
N ASP A 89 -12.04 15.71 11.40
CA ASP A 89 -13.17 16.62 11.23
C ASP A 89 -13.82 16.52 9.84
N ASP A 90 -13.05 16.13 8.81
CA ASP A 90 -13.51 15.90 7.44
C ASP A 90 -14.15 14.53 7.23
N LYS A 91 -14.37 13.75 8.30
CA LYS A 91 -14.87 12.38 8.27
C LYS A 91 -13.98 11.37 7.54
N ALA A 92 -12.73 11.73 7.28
CA ALA A 92 -11.71 10.81 6.80
C ALA A 92 -11.11 10.02 7.96
N ILE A 93 -10.71 8.79 7.70
CA ILE A 93 -10.00 7.96 8.68
C ILE A 93 -8.51 8.30 8.60
N ARG A 94 -7.92 8.72 9.71
CA ARG A 94 -6.48 8.91 9.84
C ARG A 94 -5.81 7.62 10.30
N PHE A 95 -4.75 7.21 9.62
CA PHE A 95 -3.99 6.00 9.94
C PHE A 95 -3.36 6.10 11.34
N GLY A 96 -3.50 5.04 12.13
CA GLY A 96 -2.94 4.99 13.49
C GLY A 96 -1.43 4.82 13.49
N MET A 97 -0.70 5.67 14.22
CA MET A 97 0.77 5.55 14.33
C MET A 97 1.22 4.21 14.91
N GLY A 98 0.39 3.56 15.75
CA GLY A 98 0.67 2.25 16.32
C GLY A 98 0.68 1.10 15.31
N ALA A 99 0.13 1.31 14.10
CA ALA A 99 0.19 0.34 13.01
C ALA A 99 1.49 0.49 12.17
N VAL A 100 2.31 1.52 12.42
CA VAL A 100 3.62 1.70 11.78
C VAL A 100 4.65 0.84 12.52
N LYS A 101 5.39 0.02 11.80
CA LYS A 101 6.40 -0.89 12.34
C LYS A 101 7.44 -0.14 13.18
N GLY A 102 7.69 -0.63 14.39
CA GLY A 102 8.68 -0.04 15.28
C GLY A 102 8.24 1.26 15.96
N VAL A 103 7.00 1.68 15.81
CA VAL A 103 6.42 2.81 16.54
C VAL A 103 5.63 2.27 17.74
N GLY A 104 6.27 2.31 18.91
CA GLY A 104 5.69 1.78 20.14
C GLY A 104 4.63 2.70 20.75
N LYS A 105 3.77 2.13 21.62
CA LYS A 105 2.70 2.87 22.29
C LYS A 105 3.23 4.06 23.09
N GLY A 106 4.31 3.89 23.86
CA GLY A 106 4.93 4.96 24.64
C GLY A 106 5.44 6.11 23.78
N ALA A 107 6.01 5.83 22.58
CA ALA A 107 6.41 6.86 21.64
C ALA A 107 5.20 7.66 21.14
N VAL A 108 4.10 7.00 20.83
CA VAL A 108 2.89 7.69 20.37
C VAL A 108 2.25 8.51 21.49
N GLU A 109 2.23 7.99 22.72
CA GLU A 109 1.69 8.71 23.85
C GLU A 109 2.44 10.02 24.12
N THR A 110 3.77 10.01 24.06
CA THR A 110 4.56 11.25 24.21
C THR A 110 4.33 12.21 23.03
N ILE A 111 4.21 11.71 21.80
CA ILE A 111 3.88 12.53 20.63
C ILE A 111 2.52 13.23 20.81
N VAL A 112 1.50 12.47 21.17
CA VAL A 112 0.14 12.99 21.32
C VAL A 112 0.03 13.97 22.49
N GLU A 113 0.70 13.69 23.61
CA GLU A 113 0.69 14.54 24.80
C GLU A 113 1.31 15.91 24.52
N ASN A 114 2.49 15.92 23.90
CA ASN A 114 3.25 17.14 23.68
C ASN A 114 2.74 18.01 22.53
N ARG A 115 1.77 17.55 21.71
CA ARG A 115 1.13 18.36 20.67
C ARG A 115 -0.23 18.95 21.08
N LYS A 116 -0.70 18.69 22.33
CA LYS A 116 -2.06 19.12 22.77
C LYS A 116 -2.24 20.63 22.70
N ASP A 117 -1.20 21.38 23.10
CA ASP A 117 -1.26 22.83 23.18
C ASP A 117 -0.85 23.48 21.86
N ASP A 118 0.03 22.84 21.10
CA ASP A 118 0.52 23.35 19.82
C ASP A 118 1.03 22.23 18.92
N LYS A 119 0.77 22.33 17.61
CA LYS A 119 1.28 21.40 16.60
C LYS A 119 2.79 21.50 16.51
N TYR A 120 3.42 20.43 16.03
CA TYR A 120 4.84 20.47 15.69
C TYR A 120 5.04 21.23 14.39
N ASP A 121 5.96 22.19 14.40
CA ASP A 121 6.29 23.02 13.24
C ASP A 121 7.23 22.33 12.27
N ASP A 122 8.26 21.66 12.82
CA ASP A 122 9.29 20.95 12.07
C ASP A 122 9.88 19.77 12.89
N ILE A 123 10.83 19.05 12.30
CA ILE A 123 11.47 17.90 12.94
C ILE A 123 12.30 18.30 14.18
N PHE A 124 12.82 19.54 14.26
CA PHE A 124 13.62 20.01 15.40
C PHE A 124 12.72 20.36 16.57
N ASP A 125 11.59 21.03 16.31
CA ASP A 125 10.57 21.27 17.31
C ASP A 125 10.00 19.94 17.83
N PHE A 126 9.73 19.00 16.93
CA PHE A 126 9.34 17.65 17.28
C PHE A 126 10.37 16.98 18.21
N ALA A 127 11.66 16.99 17.85
CA ALA A 127 12.71 16.37 18.65
C ALA A 127 12.95 17.06 20.01
N LYS A 128 12.73 18.38 20.12
CA LYS A 128 12.84 19.11 21.40
C LYS A 128 11.78 18.67 22.41
N ARG A 129 10.56 18.42 21.92
CA ARG A 129 9.36 18.30 22.77
C ARG A 129 9.04 16.87 23.18
N ILE A 130 9.53 15.85 22.47
CA ILE A 130 9.23 14.44 22.78
C ILE A 130 10.28 13.77 23.66
N ASP A 131 9.91 12.69 24.35
CA ASP A 131 10.88 11.84 25.06
C ASP A 131 11.66 10.96 24.07
N LEU A 132 12.92 11.33 23.79
CA LEU A 132 13.80 10.65 22.85
C LEU A 132 14.22 9.25 23.28
N ARG A 133 13.98 8.85 24.55
CA ARG A 133 14.20 7.49 25.05
C ARG A 133 13.07 6.56 24.59
N LEU A 134 11.85 7.08 24.45
CA LEU A 134 10.68 6.37 23.98
C LEU A 134 10.55 6.41 22.46
N ALA A 135 10.85 7.58 21.87
CA ALA A 135 10.86 7.80 20.42
C ALA A 135 12.31 7.83 19.92
N ASN A 136 12.90 6.67 19.68
CA ASN A 136 14.28 6.53 19.23
C ASN A 136 14.44 6.81 17.72
N LYS A 137 15.69 6.81 17.20
CA LYS A 137 16.01 7.02 15.78
C LYS A 137 15.13 6.17 14.84
N LYS A 138 14.94 4.88 15.17
CA LYS A 138 14.11 3.97 14.36
C LYS A 138 12.64 4.41 14.26
N THR A 139 12.11 4.99 15.35
CA THR A 139 10.75 5.56 15.36
C THR A 139 10.65 6.75 14.41
N PHE A 140 11.63 7.67 14.42
CA PHE A 140 11.69 8.79 13.48
C PHE A 140 11.77 8.30 12.03
N GLU A 141 12.73 7.42 11.73
CA GLU A 141 12.91 6.86 10.40
C GLU A 141 11.61 6.23 9.87
N ASN A 142 10.97 5.38 10.68
CA ASN A 142 9.77 4.67 10.25
C ASN A 142 8.56 5.61 10.12
N LEU A 143 8.45 6.65 10.95
CA LEU A 143 7.41 7.68 10.77
C LEU A 143 7.62 8.48 9.48
N VAL A 144 8.88 8.86 9.15
CA VAL A 144 9.19 9.52 7.87
C VAL A 144 8.83 8.61 6.70
N LEU A 145 9.26 7.33 6.73
CA LEU A 145 8.98 6.38 5.66
C LEU A 145 7.48 6.15 5.47
N ALA A 146 6.71 6.13 6.56
CA ALA A 146 5.26 6.01 6.53
C ALA A 146 4.53 7.29 6.09
N GLY A 147 5.24 8.42 5.94
CA GLY A 147 4.65 9.72 5.63
C GLY A 147 4.16 10.52 6.84
N GLY A 148 4.48 10.07 8.04
CA GLY A 148 4.05 10.72 9.29
C GLY A 148 4.56 12.16 9.49
N LEU A 149 5.58 12.59 8.73
CA LEU A 149 6.17 13.93 8.77
C LEU A 149 5.94 14.72 7.48
N ASP A 150 5.08 14.24 6.58
CA ASP A 150 4.82 14.92 5.30
C ASP A 150 4.18 16.31 5.48
N SER A 151 3.50 16.56 6.62
CA SER A 151 2.97 17.88 6.99
C SER A 151 4.06 18.96 7.14
N PHE A 152 5.32 18.59 7.34
CA PHE A 152 6.47 19.52 7.37
C PHE A 152 6.93 19.97 5.98
N LYS A 153 6.31 19.47 4.90
CA LYS A 153 6.57 19.87 3.51
C LYS A 153 8.01 19.63 3.03
N LEU A 154 8.71 18.67 3.60
CA LEU A 154 10.00 18.19 3.14
C LEU A 154 9.82 16.89 2.36
N ASN A 155 10.66 16.67 1.34
CA ASN A 155 10.75 15.39 0.67
C ASN A 155 11.27 14.33 1.63
N ARG A 156 10.69 13.12 1.62
CA ARG A 156 11.12 12.04 2.52
C ARG A 156 12.61 11.70 2.37
N SER A 157 13.17 11.81 1.16
CA SER A 157 14.59 11.62 0.88
C SER A 157 15.51 12.57 1.66
N GLN A 158 15.08 13.83 1.87
CA GLN A 158 15.87 14.85 2.60
C GLN A 158 16.16 14.45 4.03
N TYR A 159 15.26 13.73 4.70
CA TYR A 159 15.44 13.25 6.06
C TYR A 159 16.56 12.21 6.19
N PHE A 160 16.85 11.47 5.13
CA PHE A 160 17.88 10.42 5.10
C PHE A 160 19.18 10.86 4.44
N ASN A 161 19.20 12.04 3.81
CA ASN A 161 20.40 12.52 3.16
C ASN A 161 21.50 12.80 4.19
N LEU A 162 22.70 12.30 3.88
CA LEU A 162 23.87 12.43 4.76
C LEU A 162 24.63 13.71 4.45
N ASP A 163 25.09 14.40 5.48
CA ASP A 163 25.99 15.53 5.35
C ASP A 163 27.46 15.09 5.21
N ASN A 164 28.37 16.06 5.19
CA ASN A 164 29.81 15.83 5.10
C ASN A 164 30.40 15.07 6.30
N GLU A 165 29.68 15.03 7.43
CA GLU A 165 30.06 14.30 8.64
C GLU A 165 29.43 12.89 8.68
N GLY A 166 28.65 12.53 7.67
CA GLY A 166 27.94 11.25 7.57
C GLY A 166 26.69 11.17 8.45
N LEU A 167 26.13 12.31 8.87
CA LEU A 167 24.92 12.39 9.68
C LEU A 167 23.70 12.70 8.82
N SER A 168 22.62 11.94 9.01
CA SER A 168 21.33 12.23 8.40
C SER A 168 20.64 13.42 9.07
N TYR A 169 19.67 14.03 8.35
CA TYR A 169 18.89 15.14 8.90
C TYR A 169 18.10 14.73 10.15
N ILE A 170 17.61 13.49 10.21
CA ILE A 170 17.00 12.88 11.41
C ILE A 170 17.99 12.86 12.58
N GLU A 171 19.22 12.40 12.34
CA GLU A 171 20.24 12.31 13.41
C GLU A 171 20.62 13.68 13.94
N LYS A 172 20.68 14.69 13.08
CA LYS A 172 20.89 16.07 13.51
C LYS A 172 19.76 16.58 14.39
N ALA A 173 18.50 16.32 14.00
CA ALA A 173 17.35 16.71 14.81
C ALA A 173 17.35 16.03 16.18
N ILE A 174 17.64 14.73 16.25
CA ILE A 174 17.74 13.99 17.52
C ILE A 174 18.86 14.53 18.39
N LYS A 175 20.07 14.75 17.83
CA LYS A 175 21.20 15.34 18.59
C LYS A 175 20.87 16.72 19.12
N PHE A 176 20.21 17.54 18.31
CA PHE A 176 19.77 18.87 18.71
C PHE A 176 18.75 18.80 19.86
N GLY A 177 17.71 17.96 19.72
CA GLY A 177 16.70 17.73 20.75
C GLY A 177 17.31 17.24 22.06
N SER A 178 18.25 16.28 22.03
CA SER A 178 18.95 15.79 23.22
C SER A 178 19.72 16.91 23.92
N LYS A 179 20.53 17.70 23.22
CA LYS A 179 21.27 18.83 23.77
C LYS A 179 20.35 19.88 24.39
N TYR A 180 19.23 20.19 23.70
CA TYR A 180 18.25 21.12 24.22
C TYR A 180 17.64 20.63 25.53
N GLN A 181 17.19 19.37 25.59
CA GLN A 181 16.59 18.77 26.79
C GLN A 181 17.61 18.70 27.95
N GLU A 182 18.89 18.38 27.68
CA GLU A 182 19.97 18.41 28.65
C GLU A 182 20.19 19.81 29.20
N SER A 183 20.18 20.85 28.36
CA SER A 183 20.36 22.24 28.77
C SER A 183 19.21 22.74 29.64
N VAL A 184 17.98 22.36 29.35
CA VAL A 184 16.80 22.72 30.15
C VAL A 184 16.80 22.00 31.51
N ASN A 185 17.24 20.74 31.54
CA ASN A 185 17.26 19.92 32.76
C ASN A 185 18.50 20.20 33.65
N SER A 186 19.57 20.75 33.07
CA SER A 186 20.73 21.18 33.87
C SER A 186 20.38 22.49 34.56
N SER A 187 20.26 22.47 35.92
CA SER A 187 20.09 23.64 36.78
C SER A 187 21.32 24.56 36.78
N GLN A 188 22.26 24.37 35.87
CA GLN A 188 23.37 25.30 35.66
C GLN A 188 22.86 26.54 34.96
N ILE A 189 22.54 27.56 35.74
CA ILE A 189 22.49 28.93 35.25
C ILE A 189 23.86 29.17 34.60
N ASN A 190 23.88 29.30 33.27
CA ASN A 190 25.06 29.79 32.56
C ASN A 190 25.38 31.17 33.13
N LEU A 191 26.42 31.24 33.96
CA LEU A 191 26.88 32.47 34.61
C LEU A 191 27.43 33.52 33.63
N PHE A 192 27.57 33.12 32.35
CA PHE A 192 27.93 33.94 31.22
C PHE A 192 26.70 34.08 30.36
N GLY A 193 26.01 35.23 30.50
CA GLY A 193 24.77 35.56 29.85
C GLY A 193 24.80 35.28 28.36
N GLU A 194 23.65 34.90 27.85
CA GLU A 194 23.16 35.11 26.49
C GLU A 194 24.18 35.00 25.32
N ASP A 195 24.86 33.87 25.21
CA ASP A 195 25.39 33.44 23.92
C ASP A 195 24.80 32.07 23.61
N SER A 196 23.48 32.06 23.43
CA SER A 196 22.73 30.94 22.83
C SER A 196 22.87 30.90 21.29
N ASP A 197 23.83 31.61 20.75
CA ASP A 197 24.08 31.68 19.29
C ASP A 197 24.49 30.33 18.65
N GLY A 198 24.88 29.36 19.46
CA GLY A 198 25.16 28.00 19.01
C GLY A 198 23.93 27.08 18.93
N MET A 199 22.80 27.44 19.57
CA MET A 199 21.57 26.62 19.61
C MET A 199 20.46 27.11 18.65
N SER A 200 20.65 28.29 18.04
CA SER A 200 19.63 28.95 17.22
C SER A 200 19.71 28.61 15.72
N ILE A 201 20.65 27.80 15.26
CA ILE A 201 20.79 27.47 13.85
C ILE A 201 20.10 26.13 13.62
N ASN A 202 18.86 26.16 13.12
CA ASN A 202 18.27 24.98 12.51
C ASN A 202 19.22 24.53 11.39
N PRO A 203 19.66 23.27 11.39
CA PRO A 203 20.54 22.77 10.34
C PRO A 203 19.91 22.99 8.98
N VAL A 204 20.75 23.39 8.01
CA VAL A 204 20.32 23.62 6.64
C VAL A 204 19.62 22.36 6.11
N ILE A 205 18.45 22.54 5.50
CA ILE A 205 17.70 21.46 4.87
C ILE A 205 18.57 20.90 3.74
N PRO A 206 18.82 19.58 3.69
CA PRO A 206 19.61 18.97 2.64
C PRO A 206 18.97 19.17 1.26
N GLU A 207 19.76 19.58 0.28
CA GLU A 207 19.34 19.58 -1.11
C GLU A 207 19.59 18.18 -1.70
N CYS A 208 18.53 17.46 -2.03
CA CYS A 208 18.60 16.20 -2.76
C CYS A 208 17.30 15.97 -3.54
N ASP A 209 17.40 15.16 -4.58
CA ASP A 209 16.26 14.76 -5.39
C ASP A 209 15.29 13.93 -4.55
N GLU A 210 14.00 14.09 -4.82
CA GLU A 210 12.98 13.23 -4.24
C GLU A 210 13.13 11.80 -4.80
N TRP A 211 12.83 10.80 -3.96
CA TRP A 211 12.73 9.42 -4.44
C TRP A 211 11.71 9.30 -5.55
N ILE A 212 11.99 8.48 -6.55
CA ILE A 212 10.99 8.11 -7.54
C ILE A 212 9.77 7.48 -6.84
N ASN A 213 8.58 7.69 -7.40
CA ASN A 213 7.32 7.30 -6.76
C ASN A 213 7.31 5.82 -6.31
N LEU A 214 7.78 4.91 -7.16
CA LEU A 214 7.86 3.48 -6.83
C LEU A 214 8.77 3.18 -5.63
N GLU A 215 9.91 3.86 -5.51
CA GLU A 215 10.82 3.71 -4.37
C GLU A 215 10.20 4.23 -3.08
N LYS A 216 9.54 5.40 -3.14
CA LYS A 216 8.82 5.99 -2.01
C LYS A 216 7.73 5.05 -1.50
N LEU A 217 6.92 4.50 -2.39
CA LEU A 217 5.85 3.56 -2.06
C LEU A 217 6.38 2.24 -1.51
N LYS A 218 7.50 1.74 -2.05
CA LYS A 218 8.16 0.55 -1.52
C LYS A 218 8.62 0.75 -0.07
N LYS A 219 9.30 1.87 0.21
CA LYS A 219 9.74 2.23 1.57
C LYS A 219 8.56 2.40 2.53
N GLU A 220 7.47 3.00 2.07
CA GLU A 220 6.22 3.10 2.85
C GLU A 220 5.68 1.71 3.19
N ARG A 221 5.58 0.81 2.20
CA ARG A 221 5.11 -0.56 2.41
C ARG A 221 6.00 -1.36 3.37
N GLU A 222 7.32 -1.15 3.38
CA GLU A 222 8.23 -1.83 4.31
C GLU A 222 7.89 -1.58 5.78
N VAL A 223 7.37 -0.40 6.10
CA VAL A 223 7.06 0.03 7.48
C VAL A 223 5.58 -0.03 7.84
N VAL A 224 4.70 0.02 6.83
CA VAL A 224 3.25 -0.01 7.04
C VAL A 224 2.63 -1.35 6.61
N GLY A 225 3.29 -2.03 5.65
CA GLY A 225 2.85 -3.32 5.08
C GLY A 225 1.90 -3.19 3.90
N ILE A 226 1.36 -2.00 3.64
CA ILE A 226 0.46 -1.67 2.54
C ILE A 226 0.86 -0.35 1.90
N TYR A 227 0.34 -0.07 0.71
CA TYR A 227 0.44 1.23 0.06
C TYR A 227 -0.67 2.15 0.58
N ILE A 228 -0.34 3.32 1.09
CA ILE A 228 -1.31 4.30 1.61
C ILE A 228 -1.38 5.54 0.72
N SER A 229 -0.23 6.12 0.38
CA SER A 229 -0.17 7.42 -0.30
C SER A 229 -0.57 7.35 -1.78
N ALA A 230 -0.29 6.23 -2.45
CA ALA A 230 -0.65 5.94 -3.84
C ALA A 230 -0.43 4.45 -4.12
N HIS A 231 -0.95 3.94 -5.25
CA HIS A 231 -0.65 2.59 -5.71
C HIS A 231 0.44 2.61 -6.79
N PRO A 232 1.39 1.64 -6.82
CA PRO A 232 2.43 1.58 -7.85
C PRO A 232 1.90 1.55 -9.30
N LEU A 233 0.67 1.08 -9.47
CA LEU A 233 0.01 0.99 -10.77
C LEU A 233 -0.71 2.29 -11.18
N ASP A 234 -0.75 3.33 -10.32
CA ASP A 234 -1.44 4.59 -10.62
C ASP A 234 -0.83 5.30 -11.84
N ASP A 235 0.48 5.23 -11.98
CA ASP A 235 1.20 5.79 -13.13
C ASP A 235 0.88 5.04 -14.45
N PHE A 236 0.31 3.82 -14.36
CA PHE A 236 0.00 2.92 -15.49
C PHE A 236 -1.50 2.70 -15.70
N ILE A 237 -2.34 3.56 -15.15
CA ILE A 237 -3.82 3.40 -15.23
C ILE A 237 -4.33 3.41 -16.67
N ARG A 238 -3.67 4.14 -17.57
CA ARG A 238 -4.02 4.20 -19.00
C ARG A 238 -3.70 2.90 -19.70
N GLU A 239 -2.52 2.35 -19.45
CA GLU A 239 -2.05 1.07 -19.97
C GLU A 239 -2.96 -0.06 -19.48
N LEU A 240 -3.26 -0.10 -18.20
CA LEU A 240 -4.14 -1.09 -17.61
C LEU A 240 -5.55 -1.03 -18.22
N ASN A 241 -6.15 0.13 -18.32
CA ASN A 241 -7.53 0.28 -18.84
C ASN A 241 -7.65 -0.05 -20.32
N ASN A 242 -6.60 0.14 -21.12
CA ASN A 242 -6.68 -0.03 -22.58
C ASN A 242 -6.04 -1.34 -23.08
N PHE A 243 -5.13 -1.94 -22.32
CA PHE A 243 -4.35 -3.09 -22.77
C PHE A 243 -4.50 -4.33 -21.89
N THR A 244 -5.35 -4.29 -20.85
CA THR A 244 -5.76 -5.49 -20.13
C THR A 244 -7.23 -5.80 -20.39
N SER A 245 -7.61 -7.06 -20.24
CA SER A 245 -8.98 -7.50 -20.50
C SER A 245 -9.74 -7.86 -19.23
N THR A 246 -9.04 -8.13 -18.15
CA THR A 246 -9.62 -8.55 -16.88
C THR A 246 -8.66 -8.32 -15.71
N GLY A 247 -9.17 -8.32 -14.47
CA GLY A 247 -8.38 -8.30 -13.25
C GLY A 247 -8.06 -9.69 -12.69
N LEU A 248 -7.16 -9.74 -11.71
CA LEU A 248 -6.72 -11.00 -11.08
C LEU A 248 -7.84 -11.74 -10.34
N THR A 249 -8.85 -11.04 -9.84
CA THR A 249 -10.03 -11.65 -9.20
C THR A 249 -10.70 -12.71 -10.04
N THR A 250 -10.64 -12.62 -11.38
CA THR A 250 -11.20 -13.63 -12.26
C THR A 250 -10.47 -14.96 -12.23
N LEU A 251 -9.21 -14.98 -11.79
CA LEU A 251 -8.40 -16.19 -11.64
C LEU A 251 -8.83 -17.06 -10.46
N ASN A 252 -9.72 -16.58 -9.60
CA ASN A 252 -10.29 -17.36 -8.51
C ASN A 252 -11.22 -18.48 -9.01
N ASP A 253 -11.68 -18.39 -10.29
CA ASP A 253 -12.48 -19.43 -10.94
C ASP A 253 -11.94 -19.73 -12.34
N LEU A 254 -10.90 -20.54 -12.41
CA LEU A 254 -10.22 -20.88 -13.67
C LEU A 254 -11.15 -21.64 -14.65
N ASN A 255 -12.20 -22.32 -14.17
CA ASN A 255 -13.11 -23.07 -15.02
C ASN A 255 -13.84 -22.16 -16.04
N LYS A 256 -14.14 -20.93 -15.64
CA LYS A 256 -14.78 -19.93 -16.53
C LYS A 256 -13.86 -19.39 -17.62
N LEU A 257 -12.55 -19.61 -17.48
CA LEU A 257 -11.50 -19.08 -18.36
C LEU A 257 -10.91 -20.16 -19.29
N ILE A 258 -11.38 -21.40 -19.22
CA ILE A 258 -10.88 -22.50 -20.05
C ILE A 258 -10.99 -22.12 -21.54
N ASN A 259 -9.89 -22.30 -22.28
CA ASN A 259 -9.71 -22.02 -23.70
C ASN A 259 -9.96 -20.54 -24.09
N LYS A 260 -9.85 -19.61 -23.14
CA LYS A 260 -9.90 -18.17 -23.42
C LYS A 260 -8.52 -17.55 -23.24
N ASP A 261 -8.16 -16.67 -24.16
CA ASP A 261 -7.01 -15.80 -24.03
C ASP A 261 -7.43 -14.50 -23.35
N PHE A 262 -6.67 -14.05 -22.38
CA PHE A 262 -6.93 -12.81 -21.68
C PHE A 262 -5.62 -12.14 -21.24
N TYR A 263 -5.72 -10.85 -20.94
CA TYR A 263 -4.61 -10.02 -20.49
C TYR A 263 -4.88 -9.52 -19.07
N VAL A 264 -3.89 -9.68 -18.19
CA VAL A 264 -3.87 -9.09 -16.85
C VAL A 264 -2.65 -8.20 -16.72
N GLY A 265 -2.78 -7.11 -15.98
CA GLY A 265 -1.68 -6.20 -15.68
C GLY A 265 -1.49 -6.08 -14.18
N GLY A 266 -0.25 -5.88 -13.74
CA GLY A 266 0.06 -5.78 -12.32
C GLY A 266 1.54 -5.63 -12.05
N ILE A 267 1.90 -5.73 -10.78
CA ILE A 267 3.27 -5.63 -10.26
C ILE A 267 3.70 -6.95 -9.63
N ILE A 268 4.97 -7.32 -9.81
CA ILE A 268 5.58 -8.43 -9.07
C ILE A 268 6.00 -7.94 -7.69
N ASN A 269 5.42 -8.52 -6.64
CA ASN A 269 5.78 -8.22 -5.25
C ASN A 269 6.95 -9.07 -4.74
N GLU A 270 6.91 -10.36 -5.07
CA GLU A 270 7.91 -11.35 -4.64
C GLU A 270 8.18 -12.31 -5.79
N VAL A 271 9.42 -12.75 -5.93
CA VAL A 271 9.79 -13.78 -6.88
C VAL A 271 10.86 -14.71 -6.30
N GLU A 272 10.65 -16.00 -6.46
CA GLU A 272 11.60 -17.04 -6.08
C GLU A 272 12.00 -17.83 -7.34
N HIS A 273 13.28 -17.83 -7.67
CA HIS A 273 13.84 -18.68 -8.72
C HIS A 273 14.34 -19.99 -8.10
N LEU A 274 13.77 -21.10 -8.54
CA LEU A 274 13.96 -22.41 -7.94
C LEU A 274 14.43 -23.42 -8.98
N VAL A 275 15.00 -24.53 -8.52
CA VAL A 275 15.38 -25.67 -9.35
C VAL A 275 14.58 -26.89 -8.90
N SER A 276 13.93 -27.55 -9.86
CA SER A 276 13.17 -28.77 -9.61
C SER A 276 14.09 -29.96 -9.28
N LYS A 277 13.52 -31.04 -8.76
CA LYS A 277 14.25 -32.30 -8.51
C LYS A 277 14.89 -32.89 -9.77
N THR A 278 14.38 -32.53 -10.96
CA THR A 278 14.89 -32.97 -12.27
C THR A 278 15.93 -32.01 -12.86
N GLY A 279 16.38 -31.00 -12.09
CA GLY A 279 17.41 -30.03 -12.54
C GLY A 279 16.85 -28.86 -13.38
N ASN A 280 15.56 -28.81 -13.66
CA ASN A 280 14.96 -27.75 -14.46
C ASN A 280 14.62 -26.53 -13.60
N GLY A 281 15.01 -25.34 -14.07
CA GLY A 281 14.65 -24.08 -13.42
C GLY A 281 13.17 -23.74 -13.58
N PHE A 282 12.61 -23.09 -12.56
CA PHE A 282 11.26 -22.52 -12.57
C PHE A 282 11.19 -21.31 -11.63
N ALA A 283 10.15 -20.50 -11.74
CA ALA A 283 9.91 -19.44 -10.78
C ALA A 283 8.49 -19.53 -10.20
N VAL A 284 8.40 -19.08 -8.96
CA VAL A 284 7.15 -18.80 -8.26
C VAL A 284 7.14 -17.32 -7.95
N PHE A 285 6.12 -16.59 -8.41
CA PHE A 285 6.05 -15.16 -8.18
C PHE A 285 4.65 -14.73 -7.78
N SER A 286 4.60 -13.72 -6.93
CA SER A 286 3.39 -13.08 -6.47
C SER A 286 3.13 -11.85 -7.31
N PHE A 287 1.97 -11.79 -7.97
CA PHE A 287 1.57 -10.74 -8.89
C PHE A 287 0.30 -10.07 -8.37
N GLU A 288 0.30 -8.75 -8.27
CA GLU A 288 -0.74 -7.95 -7.64
C GLU A 288 -1.30 -6.93 -8.62
N ASP A 289 -2.63 -6.80 -8.67
CA ASP A 289 -3.32 -5.68 -9.29
C ASP A 289 -3.95 -4.77 -8.21
N TYR A 290 -4.87 -3.87 -8.59
CA TYR A 290 -5.56 -3.00 -7.63
C TYR A 290 -6.44 -3.73 -6.62
N ASN A 291 -6.90 -4.96 -6.94
CA ASN A 291 -7.99 -5.62 -6.22
C ASN A 291 -7.59 -6.96 -5.61
N ASP A 292 -6.59 -7.63 -6.18
CA ASP A 292 -6.25 -8.99 -5.76
C ASP A 292 -4.78 -9.32 -6.04
N GLN A 293 -4.30 -10.39 -5.43
CA GLN A 293 -2.97 -10.92 -5.59
C GLN A 293 -3.06 -12.39 -5.98
N TYR A 294 -2.30 -12.80 -7.00
CA TYR A 294 -2.26 -14.18 -7.47
C TYR A 294 -0.83 -14.73 -7.48
N LYS A 295 -0.66 -15.94 -6.96
CA LYS A 295 0.66 -16.61 -6.93
C LYS A 295 0.81 -17.50 -8.15
N PHE A 296 1.59 -17.03 -9.10
CA PHE A 296 1.90 -17.74 -10.35
C PHE A 296 3.09 -18.68 -10.19
N ARG A 297 3.09 -19.72 -11.04
CA ARG A 297 4.23 -20.63 -11.24
C ARG A 297 4.50 -20.75 -12.72
N ILE A 298 5.75 -20.56 -13.12
CA ILE A 298 6.19 -20.64 -14.52
C ILE A 298 7.34 -21.63 -14.64
N PHE A 299 7.27 -22.52 -15.63
CA PHE A 299 8.17 -23.66 -15.77
C PHE A 299 8.73 -23.76 -17.19
N GLY A 300 9.80 -24.56 -17.36
CA GLY A 300 10.32 -25.01 -18.65
C GLY A 300 10.72 -23.89 -19.60
N GLU A 301 10.30 -24.00 -20.85
CA GLU A 301 10.65 -23.03 -21.90
C GLU A 301 10.07 -21.63 -21.62
N GLU A 302 8.88 -21.55 -21.05
CA GLU A 302 8.26 -20.28 -20.67
C GLU A 302 9.13 -19.56 -19.62
N TYR A 303 9.62 -20.29 -18.61
CA TYR A 303 10.51 -19.73 -17.60
C TYR A 303 11.81 -19.21 -18.22
N LEU A 304 12.46 -20.02 -19.07
CA LEU A 304 13.71 -19.61 -19.71
C LEU A 304 13.54 -18.37 -20.58
N LYS A 305 12.41 -18.26 -21.26
CA LYS A 305 12.09 -17.13 -22.13
C LYS A 305 11.88 -15.84 -21.35
N TYR A 306 11.18 -15.90 -20.22
CA TYR A 306 10.74 -14.71 -19.50
C TYR A 306 11.48 -14.44 -18.19
N LYS A 307 12.45 -15.30 -17.82
CA LYS A 307 13.21 -15.19 -16.56
C LYS A 307 13.74 -13.77 -16.29
N HIS A 308 14.19 -13.07 -17.31
CA HIS A 308 14.75 -11.72 -17.22
C HIS A 308 13.74 -10.63 -16.87
N LEU A 309 12.44 -10.92 -17.01
CA LEU A 309 11.33 -10.02 -16.63
C LEU A 309 10.79 -10.33 -15.24
N LEU A 310 11.09 -11.52 -14.71
CA LEU A 310 10.59 -11.96 -13.41
C LEU A 310 11.52 -11.44 -12.30
N GLU A 311 11.36 -10.16 -11.98
CA GLU A 311 12.07 -9.48 -10.90
C GLU A 311 11.07 -8.70 -10.05
N GLU A 312 11.38 -8.54 -8.76
CA GLU A 312 10.53 -7.74 -7.87
C GLU A 312 10.37 -6.31 -8.36
N ASN A 313 9.19 -5.75 -8.16
CA ASN A 313 8.78 -4.41 -8.57
C ASN A 313 8.69 -4.18 -10.10
N LYS A 314 8.81 -5.21 -10.92
CA LYS A 314 8.51 -5.10 -12.35
C LYS A 314 6.99 -5.01 -12.55
N ILE A 315 6.58 -4.03 -13.33
CA ILE A 315 5.17 -3.83 -13.70
C ILE A 315 5.00 -4.43 -15.10
N LEU A 316 4.17 -5.46 -15.17
CA LEU A 316 4.05 -6.33 -16.35
C LEU A 316 2.62 -6.43 -16.85
N ARG A 317 2.49 -6.72 -18.14
CA ARG A 317 1.29 -7.28 -18.75
C ARG A 317 1.55 -8.76 -19.05
N LEU A 318 0.65 -9.62 -18.58
CA LEU A 318 0.68 -11.05 -18.83
C LEU A 318 -0.45 -11.39 -19.80
N ARG A 319 -0.13 -12.04 -20.94
CA ARG A 319 -1.10 -12.70 -21.79
C ARG A 319 -1.17 -14.16 -21.38
N LEU A 320 -2.33 -14.55 -20.91
CA LEU A 320 -2.57 -15.87 -20.33
C LEU A 320 -3.66 -16.61 -21.11
N THR A 321 -3.59 -17.93 -21.05
CA THR A 321 -4.71 -18.81 -21.42
C THR A 321 -4.86 -19.88 -20.35
N VAL A 322 -6.06 -20.39 -20.17
CA VAL A 322 -6.33 -21.51 -19.25
C VAL A 322 -6.59 -22.74 -20.09
N ARG A 323 -5.82 -23.80 -19.82
CA ARG A 323 -6.00 -25.11 -20.43
C ARG A 323 -6.69 -26.05 -19.47
N GLU A 324 -7.47 -26.97 -20.01
CA GLU A 324 -8.07 -28.06 -19.23
C GLU A 324 -6.98 -28.84 -18.48
N GLY A 325 -7.34 -29.34 -17.32
CA GLY A 325 -6.48 -30.21 -16.55
C GLY A 325 -6.18 -31.52 -17.29
N TRP A 326 -5.04 -32.10 -16.95
CA TRP A 326 -4.66 -33.39 -17.53
C TRP A 326 -5.66 -34.48 -17.11
N VAL A 327 -6.10 -35.28 -18.11
CA VAL A 327 -6.99 -36.42 -17.88
C VAL A 327 -6.14 -37.63 -17.58
N ASN A 328 -6.24 -38.21 -16.38
CA ASN A 328 -5.64 -39.48 -16.04
C ASN A 328 -6.31 -40.60 -16.84
N LYS A 329 -5.59 -41.24 -17.75
CA LYS A 329 -6.11 -42.25 -18.66
C LYS A 329 -6.64 -43.51 -17.93
N ASP A 330 -6.07 -43.81 -16.75
CA ASP A 330 -6.45 -45.03 -16.00
C ASP A 330 -7.66 -44.81 -15.10
N THR A 331 -7.83 -43.60 -14.56
CA THR A 331 -8.90 -43.28 -13.60
C THR A 331 -10.00 -42.40 -14.15
N GLY A 332 -9.81 -41.83 -15.35
CA GLY A 332 -10.74 -40.86 -15.97
C GLY A 332 -10.84 -39.52 -15.21
N ARG A 333 -10.06 -39.32 -14.16
CA ARG A 333 -10.07 -38.07 -13.39
C ARG A 333 -9.43 -36.96 -14.18
N VAL A 334 -10.12 -35.82 -14.22
CA VAL A 334 -9.61 -34.57 -14.80
C VAL A 334 -8.92 -33.80 -13.67
N GLY A 335 -7.68 -33.40 -13.90
CA GLY A 335 -6.93 -32.53 -12.99
C GLY A 335 -7.45 -31.09 -13.04
N ASP A 336 -6.90 -30.24 -12.18
CA ASP A 336 -7.26 -28.83 -12.14
C ASP A 336 -6.81 -28.09 -13.42
N PRO A 337 -7.56 -27.09 -13.87
CA PRO A 337 -7.17 -26.24 -15.00
C PRO A 337 -5.81 -25.58 -14.76
N ARG A 338 -5.06 -25.39 -15.83
CA ARG A 338 -3.69 -24.83 -15.77
C ARG A 338 -3.60 -23.54 -16.54
N ILE A 339 -2.95 -22.55 -15.93
CA ILE A 339 -2.59 -21.29 -16.57
C ILE A 339 -1.34 -21.53 -17.41
N GLN A 340 -1.37 -21.08 -18.66
CA GLN A 340 -0.25 -21.06 -19.60
C GLN A 340 0.06 -19.60 -19.97
N PHE A 341 1.36 -19.25 -19.95
CA PHE A 341 1.83 -17.93 -20.34
C PHE A 341 2.07 -17.86 -21.84
N LEU A 342 1.28 -17.07 -22.54
CA LEU A 342 1.45 -16.83 -23.98
C LEU A 342 2.45 -15.71 -24.24
N ASN A 343 2.41 -14.64 -23.42
CA ASN A 343 3.36 -13.54 -23.47
C ASN A 343 3.50 -12.86 -22.11
N ILE A 344 4.71 -12.36 -21.82
CA ILE A 344 5.01 -11.48 -20.67
C ILE A 344 5.80 -10.30 -21.22
N GLU A 345 5.36 -9.09 -20.91
CA GLU A 345 6.01 -7.86 -21.35
C GLU A 345 5.90 -6.77 -20.30
N LEU A 346 6.81 -5.79 -20.35
CA LEU A 346 6.72 -4.61 -19.50
C LEU A 346 5.47 -3.80 -19.85
N LEU A 347 4.80 -3.28 -18.83
CA LEU A 347 3.67 -2.38 -19.03
C LEU A 347 4.14 -1.01 -19.51
N ASP A 348 5.34 -0.60 -19.10
CA ASP A 348 6.01 0.58 -19.61
C ASP A 348 6.30 0.44 -21.11
N GLY A 349 5.97 1.48 -21.88
CA GLY A 349 6.13 1.50 -23.34
C GLY A 349 5.10 0.67 -24.12
N ILE A 350 4.11 0.05 -23.47
CA ILE A 350 3.11 -0.76 -24.16
C ILE A 350 2.21 0.09 -25.08
N ILE A 351 1.98 1.35 -24.72
CA ILE A 351 1.27 2.32 -25.55
C ILE A 351 2.02 2.51 -26.85
N ASP A 352 3.33 2.76 -26.78
CA ASP A 352 4.18 3.05 -27.96
C ASP A 352 4.25 1.84 -28.90
N SER A 353 4.34 0.63 -28.35
CA SER A 353 4.47 -0.60 -29.15
C SER A 353 3.17 -1.10 -29.74
N ASN A 354 2.04 -0.87 -29.06
CA ASN A 354 0.73 -1.44 -29.45
C ASN A 354 -0.27 -0.40 -29.97
N SER A 355 -0.02 0.91 -29.81
CA SER A 355 -0.91 1.94 -30.32
C SER A 355 -0.48 2.38 -31.73
N LYS A 356 -1.41 2.32 -32.67
CA LYS A 356 -1.19 2.79 -34.06
C LYS A 356 -1.77 4.18 -34.31
N LYS A 357 -2.72 4.61 -33.47
CA LYS A 357 -3.50 5.81 -33.69
C LYS A 357 -4.10 6.33 -32.41
N ILE A 358 -4.05 7.63 -32.19
CA ILE A 358 -4.78 8.32 -31.12
C ILE A 358 -5.97 9.06 -31.76
N THR A 359 -7.18 8.80 -31.27
CA THR A 359 -8.38 9.52 -31.69
C THR A 359 -8.86 10.40 -30.54
N LEU A 360 -8.79 11.72 -30.73
CA LEU A 360 -9.39 12.67 -29.80
C LEU A 360 -10.83 12.96 -30.22
N ARG A 361 -11.78 12.59 -29.38
CA ARG A 361 -13.18 12.97 -29.53
C ARG A 361 -13.44 14.21 -28.68
N VAL A 362 -13.81 15.29 -29.33
CA VAL A 362 -14.06 16.57 -28.63
C VAL A 362 -15.46 17.03 -29.00
N ASP A 363 -16.22 17.47 -28.01
CA ASP A 363 -17.53 18.05 -28.22
C ASP A 363 -17.36 19.44 -28.86
N SER A 364 -17.90 19.62 -30.06
CA SER A 364 -17.80 20.88 -30.81
C SER A 364 -18.45 22.07 -30.08
N SER A 365 -19.38 21.82 -29.18
CA SER A 365 -20.03 22.85 -28.36
C SER A 365 -19.17 23.33 -27.19
N ALA A 366 -18.17 22.52 -26.77
CA ALA A 366 -17.30 22.83 -25.65
C ALA A 366 -15.92 23.40 -26.04
N ILE A 367 -15.59 23.43 -27.35
CA ILE A 367 -14.29 23.91 -27.83
C ILE A 367 -14.31 25.40 -28.10
N VAL A 368 -13.38 26.13 -27.50
CA VAL A 368 -13.06 27.51 -27.84
C VAL A 368 -11.80 27.54 -28.73
N ASN A 369 -11.72 28.54 -29.62
CA ASN A 369 -10.57 28.75 -30.54
C ASN A 369 -9.19 28.72 -29.86
N ASP A 370 -9.14 29.08 -28.58
CA ASP A 370 -7.90 29.06 -27.79
C ASP A 370 -7.47 27.63 -27.39
N ASP A 371 -8.41 26.73 -27.20
CA ASP A 371 -8.12 25.32 -26.89
C ASP A 371 -7.52 24.60 -28.08
N ILE A 372 -7.97 24.94 -29.31
CA ILE A 372 -7.40 24.40 -30.54
C ILE A 372 -5.95 24.85 -30.70
N LYS A 373 -5.64 26.13 -30.37
CA LYS A 373 -4.26 26.65 -30.42
C LYS A 373 -3.37 25.98 -29.39
N LYS A 374 -3.87 25.79 -28.15
CA LYS A 374 -3.16 25.07 -27.09
C LYS A 374 -2.89 23.62 -27.47
N LEU A 375 -3.90 22.91 -28.00
CA LEU A 375 -3.76 21.54 -28.48
C LEU A 375 -2.69 21.47 -29.58
N LYS A 376 -2.76 22.33 -30.60
CA LYS A 376 -1.78 22.38 -31.69
C LYS A 376 -0.36 22.66 -31.16
N SER A 377 -0.21 23.57 -30.20
CA SER A 377 1.08 23.90 -29.60
C SER A 377 1.66 22.75 -28.81
N THR A 378 0.80 22.01 -28.05
CA THR A 378 1.19 20.83 -27.29
C THR A 378 1.63 19.71 -28.22
N LEU A 379 0.83 19.38 -29.24
CA LEU A 379 1.16 18.34 -30.23
C LEU A 379 2.45 18.65 -31.00
N SER A 380 2.72 19.95 -31.25
CA SER A 380 3.97 20.37 -31.91
C SER A 380 5.22 20.22 -31.03
N LYS A 381 5.07 20.30 -29.69
CA LYS A 381 6.17 20.10 -28.74
C LYS A 381 6.56 18.64 -28.56
N PHE A 382 5.58 17.75 -28.64
CA PHE A 382 5.74 16.31 -28.42
C PHE A 382 5.54 15.56 -29.73
N LYS A 383 6.52 15.63 -30.63
CA LYS A 383 6.49 14.89 -31.90
C LYS A 383 6.71 13.41 -31.63
N GLY A 384 5.72 12.60 -31.92
CA GLY A 384 5.76 11.13 -31.91
C GLY A 384 5.62 10.55 -33.29
N SER A 385 5.66 9.22 -33.38
CA SER A 385 5.47 8.46 -34.62
C SER A 385 4.00 8.09 -34.91
N MET A 386 3.06 8.47 -34.02
CA MET A 386 1.65 8.14 -34.16
C MET A 386 0.91 9.17 -35.00
N ASP A 387 0.07 8.69 -35.93
CA ASP A 387 -0.84 9.54 -36.69
C ASP A 387 -1.99 10.02 -35.80
N ILE A 388 -2.21 11.34 -35.81
CA ILE A 388 -3.40 11.95 -35.20
C ILE A 388 -4.25 12.43 -36.39
N PRO A 389 -5.38 11.77 -36.68
CA PRO A 389 -6.24 12.16 -37.79
C PRO A 389 -7.02 13.43 -37.49
#